data_039f68f2bb39f6a2aca4518a417d254f
#
_entry.id   039f68f2bb39f6a2aca4518a417d254f
#
_cell.length_a   1.000
_cell.length_b   1.000
_cell.length_c   1.000
_cell.angle_alpha   90.00
_cell.angle_beta   90.00
_cell.angle_gamma   90.00
#
_symmetry.space_group_name_H-M   'P 1'
#
loop_
_entity.id
_entity.type
_entity.pdbx_description
1 polymer ?
#
loop_
_entity_poly.entity_id
_entity_poly.type
_entity_poly.pdbx_seq_one_letter_code
_entity_poly.pdbx_strand_id
1 'polypeptide(L)'
;GAQFVQSQYCFDVPMFREYMKKVRDLGFHEKCYILVGVGPLASAKTAKWIRSNVPGIHIPDSVIARLEGAQDQKKEGKQLCIDIINEVKEIEGVSGVHVMAYRQEEYVAEIVHESGILKGRQPWKREHARADDIAAQRMREIGADPVQDQQELAAKAAHAQPH
;
A
#
# COMPACT_ATOMS: atom_id res chain seq x y z
N GLY A 1 -17.93 -1.11 -11.27
CA GLY A 1 -16.68 -1.60 -11.82
C GLY A 1 -15.43 -1.42 -10.98
N ALA A 2 -15.52 -1.00 -9.70
CA ALA A 2 -14.34 -0.93 -8.83
C ALA A 2 -13.82 -2.33 -8.52
N GLN A 3 -12.52 -2.54 -8.69
CA GLN A 3 -11.86 -3.80 -8.36
C GLN A 3 -11.37 -3.82 -6.91
N PHE A 4 -11.08 -2.66 -6.33
CA PHE A 4 -10.70 -2.52 -4.93
C PHE A 4 -11.22 -1.21 -4.34
N VAL A 5 -11.33 -1.20 -3.03
CA VAL A 5 -11.64 -0.03 -2.21
C VAL A 5 -10.53 0.15 -1.19
N GLN A 6 -10.05 1.37 -1.05
CA GLN A 6 -9.05 1.76 -0.06
C GLN A 6 -9.70 2.67 0.97
N SER A 7 -9.60 2.29 2.25
CA SER A 7 -10.16 3.11 3.32
C SER A 7 -9.25 4.28 3.70
N GLN A 8 -9.79 5.22 4.46
CA GLN A 8 -9.03 6.21 5.22
C GLN A 8 -8.24 5.51 6.35
N TYR A 9 -7.37 6.24 7.06
CA TYR A 9 -6.66 5.70 8.22
C TYR A 9 -7.59 5.05 9.23
N CYS A 10 -7.29 3.81 9.59
CA CYS A 10 -7.96 3.04 10.62
C CYS A 10 -7.15 3.09 11.92
N PHE A 11 -7.57 3.92 12.87
CA PHE A 11 -7.05 3.93 14.24
C PHE A 11 -8.07 3.37 15.24
N ASP A 12 -9.33 3.24 14.81
CA ASP A 12 -10.43 2.67 15.59
C ASP A 12 -10.81 1.31 14.97
N VAL A 13 -10.11 0.26 15.40
CA VAL A 13 -10.35 -1.09 14.90
C VAL A 13 -11.74 -1.62 15.27
N PRO A 14 -12.30 -1.39 16.47
CA PRO A 14 -13.67 -1.73 16.78
C PRO A 14 -14.68 -1.15 15.80
N MET A 15 -14.59 0.14 15.50
CA MET A 15 -15.46 0.80 14.53
C MET A 15 -15.29 0.20 13.13
N PHE A 16 -14.07 -0.11 12.74
CA PHE A 16 -13.79 -0.74 11.46
C PHE A 16 -14.37 -2.17 11.37
N ARG A 17 -14.38 -2.94 12.47
CA ARG A 17 -15.04 -4.27 12.52
C ARG A 17 -16.54 -4.17 12.23
N GLU A 18 -17.22 -3.19 12.83
CA GLU A 18 -18.64 -2.95 12.55
C GLU A 18 -18.90 -2.51 11.11
N TYR A 19 -18.01 -1.69 10.54
CA TYR A 19 -18.05 -1.36 9.10
C TYR A 19 -17.90 -2.61 8.23
N MET A 20 -16.92 -3.47 8.50
CA MET A 20 -16.68 -4.70 7.73
C MET A 20 -17.82 -5.70 7.86
N LYS A 21 -18.53 -5.74 8.99
CA LYS A 21 -19.75 -6.53 9.13
C LYS A 21 -20.79 -6.10 8.10
N LYS A 22 -21.04 -4.79 7.98
CA LYS A 22 -21.97 -4.26 6.97
C LYS A 22 -21.50 -4.54 5.54
N VAL A 23 -20.20 -4.46 5.28
CA VAL A 23 -19.61 -4.79 3.97
C VAL A 23 -19.86 -6.25 3.61
N ARG A 24 -19.74 -7.18 4.57
CA ARG A 24 -20.02 -8.60 4.38
C ARG A 24 -21.51 -8.87 4.19
N ASP A 25 -22.36 -8.27 5.02
CA ASP A 25 -23.82 -8.44 4.94
C ASP A 25 -24.36 -8.02 3.54
N LEU A 26 -23.69 -7.04 2.91
CA LEU A 26 -24.01 -6.58 1.55
C LEU A 26 -23.27 -7.37 0.44
N GLY A 27 -22.41 -8.31 0.79
CA GLY A 27 -21.63 -9.13 -0.15
C GLY A 27 -20.58 -8.34 -0.96
N PHE A 28 -20.17 -7.15 -0.49
CA PHE A 28 -19.19 -6.34 -1.23
C PHE A 28 -17.77 -6.92 -1.16
N HIS A 29 -17.40 -7.59 -0.08
CA HIS A 29 -16.08 -8.23 0.09
C HIS A 29 -15.83 -9.35 -0.94
N GLU A 30 -16.88 -9.92 -1.54
CA GLU A 30 -16.78 -10.91 -2.63
C GLU A 30 -16.60 -10.25 -4.01
N LYS A 31 -16.97 -8.98 -4.13
CA LYS A 31 -17.00 -8.25 -5.41
C LYS A 31 -15.79 -7.35 -5.61
N CYS A 32 -15.13 -6.91 -4.54
CA CYS A 32 -13.96 -6.06 -4.62
C CYS A 32 -13.03 -6.29 -3.42
N TYR A 33 -11.74 -6.05 -3.63
CA TYR A 33 -10.75 -6.12 -2.57
C TYR A 33 -10.86 -4.93 -1.63
N ILE A 34 -10.84 -5.19 -0.32
CA ILE A 34 -10.87 -4.14 0.71
C ILE A 34 -9.47 -3.96 1.28
N LEU A 35 -8.87 -2.80 1.01
CA LEU A 35 -7.56 -2.39 1.53
C LEU A 35 -7.75 -1.40 2.68
N VAL A 36 -7.24 -1.76 3.85
CA VAL A 36 -7.34 -0.90 5.04
C VAL A 36 -6.21 0.10 5.05
N GLY A 37 -6.53 1.38 5.15
CA GLY A 37 -5.55 2.45 5.34
C GLY A 37 -4.94 2.36 6.74
N VAL A 38 -3.61 2.27 6.84
CA VAL A 38 -2.87 2.26 8.10
C VAL A 38 -1.65 3.15 7.99
N GLY A 39 -1.12 3.60 9.12
CA GLY A 39 0.12 4.37 9.10
C GLY A 39 0.59 4.74 10.50
N PRO A 40 1.90 5.00 10.65
CA PRO A 40 2.46 5.38 11.93
C PRO A 40 2.05 6.80 12.35
N LEU A 41 1.94 7.03 13.65
CA LEU A 41 1.72 8.34 14.24
C LEU A 41 3.03 8.85 14.83
N ALA A 42 3.47 10.05 14.42
CA ALA A 42 4.72 10.63 14.90
C ALA A 42 4.69 11.02 16.39
N SER A 43 3.52 11.42 16.90
CA SER A 43 3.33 11.85 18.28
C SER A 43 1.86 11.99 18.64
N ALA A 44 1.57 12.08 19.95
CA ALA A 44 0.23 12.41 20.45
C ALA A 44 -0.26 13.79 19.97
N LYS A 45 0.65 14.77 19.83
CA LYS A 45 0.32 16.08 19.26
C LYS A 45 -0.18 15.98 17.83
N THR A 46 0.52 15.20 17.00
CA THR A 46 0.12 14.93 15.61
C THR A 46 -1.22 14.19 15.56
N ALA A 47 -1.40 13.18 16.41
CA ALA A 47 -2.67 12.44 16.50
C ALA A 47 -3.85 13.35 16.82
N LYS A 48 -3.71 14.23 17.82
CA LYS A 48 -4.73 15.22 18.19
C LYS A 48 -5.03 16.18 17.03
N TRP A 49 -4.00 16.64 16.34
CA TRP A 49 -4.17 17.53 15.18
C TRP A 49 -4.93 16.83 14.04
N ILE A 50 -4.54 15.60 13.69
CA ILE A 50 -5.20 14.79 12.66
C ILE A 50 -6.68 14.61 13.01
N ARG A 51 -6.97 14.18 14.25
CA ARG A 51 -8.34 13.99 14.74
C ARG A 51 -9.22 15.22 14.59
N SER A 52 -8.65 16.40 14.79
CA SER A 52 -9.39 17.67 14.76
C SER A 52 -9.49 18.30 13.38
N ASN A 53 -8.57 17.97 12.45
CA ASN A 53 -8.43 18.69 11.19
C ASN A 53 -8.63 17.82 9.94
N VAL A 54 -8.57 16.51 10.07
CA VAL A 54 -8.73 15.61 8.90
C VAL A 54 -10.09 14.92 8.97
N PRO A 55 -11.02 15.25 8.05
CA PRO A 55 -12.34 14.64 8.05
C PRO A 55 -12.28 13.12 7.87
N GLY A 56 -13.17 12.42 8.59
CA GLY A 56 -13.32 10.96 8.44
C GLY A 56 -12.27 10.12 9.18
N ILE A 57 -11.34 10.74 9.89
CA ILE A 57 -10.38 10.01 10.73
C ILE A 57 -10.84 10.03 12.19
N HIS A 58 -11.06 8.84 12.74
CA HIS A 58 -11.34 8.63 14.15
C HIS A 58 -10.10 8.12 14.86
N ILE A 59 -9.62 8.84 15.87
CA ILE A 59 -8.52 8.44 16.73
C ILE A 59 -9.05 8.35 18.16
N PRO A 60 -9.19 7.14 18.74
CA PRO A 60 -9.65 6.94 20.10
C PRO A 60 -8.74 7.62 21.15
N ASP A 61 -9.30 8.01 22.28
CA ASP A 61 -8.51 8.57 23.39
C ASP A 61 -7.47 7.59 23.91
N SER A 62 -7.73 6.29 23.87
CA SER A 62 -6.76 5.23 24.22
C SER A 62 -5.49 5.27 23.35
N VAL A 63 -5.63 5.56 22.05
CA VAL A 63 -4.49 5.71 21.13
C VAL A 63 -3.66 6.93 21.49
N ILE A 64 -4.31 8.04 21.80
CA ILE A 64 -3.63 9.28 22.22
C ILE A 64 -2.92 9.07 23.55
N ALA A 65 -3.60 8.47 24.54
CA ALA A 65 -3.03 8.19 25.86
C ALA A 65 -1.82 7.22 25.76
N ARG A 66 -1.88 6.23 24.89
CA ARG A 66 -0.78 5.31 24.63
C ARG A 66 0.47 6.07 24.12
N LEU A 67 0.28 7.00 23.19
CA LEU A 67 1.38 7.83 22.68
C LEU A 67 1.91 8.79 23.76
N GLU A 68 1.03 9.41 24.55
CA GLU A 68 1.44 10.33 25.63
C GLU A 68 2.25 9.64 26.73
N GLY A 69 1.93 8.38 27.02
CA GLY A 69 2.65 7.57 28.00
C GLY A 69 3.99 7.03 27.52
N ALA A 70 4.29 7.11 26.23
CA ALA A 70 5.51 6.56 25.65
C ALA A 70 6.72 7.51 25.84
N GLN A 71 7.87 6.93 26.18
CA GLN A 71 9.16 7.66 26.21
C GLN A 71 9.60 8.10 24.82
N ASP A 72 9.37 7.24 23.81
CA ASP A 72 9.62 7.49 22.38
C ASP A 72 8.30 7.34 21.62
N GLN A 73 7.62 8.46 21.45
CA GLN A 73 6.31 8.48 20.79
C GLN A 73 6.36 8.06 19.34
N LYS A 74 7.48 8.31 18.63
CA LYS A 74 7.65 7.94 17.22
C LYS A 74 7.77 6.42 17.09
N LYS A 75 8.56 5.79 17.96
CA LYS A 75 8.68 4.33 18.03
C LYS A 75 7.35 3.68 18.41
N GLU A 76 6.65 4.26 19.40
CA GLU A 76 5.35 3.77 19.83
C GLU A 76 4.30 3.90 18.71
N GLY A 77 4.32 4.99 17.96
CA GLY A 77 3.42 5.16 16.81
C GLY A 77 3.69 4.16 15.67
N LYS A 78 4.94 3.76 15.46
CA LYS A 78 5.28 2.64 14.57
C LYS A 78 4.70 1.33 15.11
N GLN A 79 4.91 1.04 16.40
CA GLN A 79 4.39 -0.18 17.02
C GLN A 79 2.87 -0.24 16.98
N LEU A 80 2.20 0.88 17.26
CA LEU A 80 0.74 0.99 17.14
C LEU A 80 0.27 0.64 15.72
N CYS A 81 0.96 1.11 14.68
CA CYS A 81 0.62 0.77 13.30
C CYS A 81 0.75 -0.74 13.05
N ILE A 82 1.81 -1.38 13.55
CA ILE A 82 2.00 -2.84 13.46
C ILE A 82 0.88 -3.60 14.17
N ASP A 83 0.51 -3.15 15.38
CA ASP A 83 -0.57 -3.77 16.16
C ASP A 83 -1.91 -3.68 15.41
N ILE A 84 -2.22 -2.51 14.84
CA ILE A 84 -3.43 -2.32 14.02
C ILE A 84 -3.42 -3.25 12.80
N ILE A 85 -2.28 -3.37 12.09
CA ILE A 85 -2.16 -4.29 10.95
C ILE A 85 -2.45 -5.72 11.40
N ASN A 86 -1.90 -6.14 12.56
CA ASN A 86 -2.12 -7.49 13.09
C ASN A 86 -3.58 -7.75 13.48
N GLU A 87 -4.31 -6.72 13.91
CA GLU A 87 -5.73 -6.86 14.20
C GLU A 87 -6.60 -6.85 12.94
N VAL A 88 -6.36 -5.93 12.00
CA VAL A 88 -7.23 -5.78 10.83
C VAL A 88 -7.07 -6.90 9.82
N LYS A 89 -5.88 -7.52 9.72
CA LYS A 89 -5.66 -8.65 8.82
C LYS A 89 -6.46 -9.89 9.19
N GLU A 90 -6.90 -10.01 10.46
CA GLU A 90 -7.74 -11.10 10.94
C GLU A 90 -9.25 -10.84 10.75
N ILE A 91 -9.62 -9.67 10.24
CA ILE A 91 -11.02 -9.34 9.97
C ILE A 91 -11.43 -9.95 8.64
N GLU A 92 -12.43 -10.80 8.66
CA GLU A 92 -12.99 -11.44 7.47
C GLU A 92 -13.41 -10.39 6.41
N GLY A 93 -12.99 -10.60 5.17
CA GLY A 93 -13.26 -9.71 4.05
C GLY A 93 -12.19 -8.61 3.84
N VAL A 94 -11.23 -8.48 4.74
CA VAL A 94 -10.05 -7.62 4.51
C VAL A 94 -9.08 -8.33 3.60
N SER A 95 -8.73 -7.67 2.49
CA SER A 95 -7.82 -8.23 1.48
C SER A 95 -6.37 -7.83 1.69
N GLY A 96 -6.13 -6.73 2.41
CA GLY A 96 -4.80 -6.23 2.68
C GLY A 96 -4.81 -4.86 3.33
N VAL A 97 -3.63 -4.27 3.45
CA VAL A 97 -3.45 -2.93 4.00
C VAL A 97 -2.81 -2.00 2.98
N HIS A 98 -3.12 -0.72 3.10
CA HIS A 98 -2.41 0.35 2.41
C HIS A 98 -1.66 1.18 3.44
N VAL A 99 -0.33 1.10 3.45
CA VAL A 99 0.51 1.82 4.41
C VAL A 99 0.72 3.25 3.92
N MET A 100 0.18 4.21 4.67
CA MET A 100 0.29 5.64 4.42
C MET A 100 1.23 6.25 5.46
N ALA A 101 2.50 6.45 5.10
CA ALA A 101 3.54 6.86 6.03
C ALA A 101 4.06 8.28 5.76
N TYR A 102 3.14 9.26 5.72
CA TYR A 102 3.50 10.65 5.45
C TYR A 102 4.64 11.15 6.34
N ARG A 103 5.77 11.51 5.73
CA ARG A 103 7.02 11.95 6.40
C ARG A 103 7.62 10.92 7.36
N GLN A 104 7.31 9.65 7.17
CA GLN A 104 7.82 8.52 7.95
C GLN A 104 8.04 7.31 7.02
N GLU A 105 8.34 7.58 5.75
CA GLU A 105 8.48 6.57 4.70
C GLU A 105 9.60 5.58 5.01
N GLU A 106 10.59 6.00 5.79
CA GLU A 106 11.70 5.16 6.27
C GLU A 106 11.24 3.96 7.11
N TYR A 107 10.06 4.05 7.75
CA TYR A 107 9.53 2.96 8.58
C TYR A 107 8.70 1.94 7.81
N VAL A 108 8.35 2.20 6.55
CA VAL A 108 7.44 1.33 5.79
C VAL A 108 7.98 -0.09 5.70
N ALA A 109 9.27 -0.25 5.37
CA ALA A 109 9.89 -1.56 5.25
C ALA A 109 9.86 -2.34 6.58
N GLU A 110 10.15 -1.68 7.71
CA GLU A 110 10.08 -2.28 9.04
C GLU A 110 8.64 -2.66 9.41
N ILE A 111 7.67 -1.77 9.19
CA ILE A 111 6.24 -2.02 9.47
C ILE A 111 5.76 -3.24 8.70
N VAL A 112 6.07 -3.33 7.42
CA VAL A 112 5.67 -4.47 6.57
C VAL A 112 6.34 -5.76 7.04
N HIS A 113 7.63 -5.72 7.38
CA HIS A 113 8.38 -6.87 7.84
C HIS A 113 7.90 -7.34 9.23
N GLU A 114 7.84 -6.43 10.20
CA GLU A 114 7.51 -6.76 11.60
C GLU A 114 6.03 -7.17 11.78
N SER A 115 5.11 -6.59 10.99
CA SER A 115 3.70 -7.02 10.99
C SER A 115 3.48 -8.40 10.37
N GLY A 116 4.46 -8.91 9.61
CA GLY A 116 4.34 -10.18 8.92
C GLY A 116 3.21 -10.23 7.88
N ILE A 117 2.71 -9.09 7.41
CA ILE A 117 1.56 -9.02 6.49
C ILE A 117 1.80 -9.73 5.16
N LEU A 118 3.08 -9.85 4.75
CA LEU A 118 3.47 -10.57 3.53
C LEU A 118 3.86 -12.04 3.78
N LYS A 119 3.81 -12.52 5.04
CA LYS A 119 4.19 -13.89 5.36
C LYS A 119 3.31 -14.90 4.60
N GLY A 120 3.96 -15.79 3.87
CA GLY A 120 3.26 -16.81 3.05
C GLY A 120 2.71 -16.28 1.72
N ARG A 121 2.82 -14.99 1.42
CA ARG A 121 2.44 -14.45 0.12
C ARG A 121 3.58 -14.57 -0.86
N GLN A 122 3.28 -15.06 -2.07
CA GLN A 122 4.21 -14.99 -3.19
C GLN A 122 4.09 -13.62 -3.86
N PRO A 123 5.21 -12.96 -4.21
CA PRO A 123 5.16 -11.77 -5.04
C PRO A 123 4.39 -12.07 -6.33
N TRP A 124 3.42 -11.22 -6.65
CA TRP A 124 2.79 -11.34 -7.95
C TRP A 124 3.85 -11.13 -9.03
N LYS A 125 4.09 -12.18 -9.81
CA LYS A 125 4.91 -12.09 -11.01
C LYS A 125 3.95 -11.92 -12.18
N ARG A 126 4.17 -10.87 -12.98
CA ARG A 126 3.46 -10.72 -14.23
C ARG A 126 3.76 -11.98 -15.06
N GLU A 127 2.78 -12.86 -15.18
CA GLU A 127 2.85 -13.93 -16.18
C GLU A 127 2.82 -13.24 -17.53
N HIS A 128 3.94 -13.20 -18.21
CA HIS A 128 4.16 -12.60 -19.52
C HIS A 128 3.37 -11.31 -19.73
N ALA A 129 4.04 -10.20 -19.87
CA ALA A 129 3.40 -8.95 -20.14
C ALA A 129 2.62 -9.05 -21.45
N ARG A 130 1.32 -9.38 -21.38
CA ARG A 130 0.45 -9.40 -22.57
C ARG A 130 0.64 -8.15 -23.44
N ALA A 131 0.98 -7.01 -22.82
CA ALA A 131 1.31 -5.79 -23.53
C ALA A 131 2.65 -5.87 -24.28
N ASP A 132 3.66 -6.48 -23.66
CA ASP A 132 4.98 -6.64 -24.28
C ASP A 132 4.93 -7.75 -25.35
N ASP A 133 4.15 -8.82 -25.10
CA ASP A 133 3.91 -9.86 -26.09
C ASP A 133 3.11 -9.33 -27.29
N ILE A 134 2.07 -8.52 -27.04
CA ILE A 134 1.27 -7.86 -28.09
C ILE A 134 2.13 -6.85 -28.86
N ALA A 135 2.98 -6.07 -28.16
CA ALA A 135 3.90 -5.15 -28.79
C ALA A 135 4.95 -5.88 -29.62
N ALA A 136 5.56 -6.95 -29.09
CA ALA A 136 6.52 -7.79 -29.80
C ALA A 136 5.88 -8.52 -30.98
N GLN A 137 4.62 -8.96 -30.88
CA GLN A 137 3.88 -9.57 -31.97
C GLN A 137 3.55 -8.55 -33.07
N ARG A 138 3.09 -7.34 -32.71
CA ARG A 138 2.85 -6.25 -33.65
C ARG A 138 4.14 -5.82 -34.38
N MET A 139 5.26 -5.74 -33.64
CA MET A 139 6.58 -5.42 -34.25
C MET A 139 6.97 -6.48 -35.27
N ARG A 140 6.77 -7.77 -34.97
CA ARG A 140 7.02 -8.86 -35.94
C ARG A 140 6.10 -8.79 -37.16
N GLU A 141 4.82 -8.46 -36.96
CA GLU A 141 3.84 -8.34 -38.06
C GLU A 141 4.17 -7.18 -39.02
N ILE A 142 4.79 -6.10 -38.55
CA ILE A 142 5.22 -4.95 -39.38
C ILE A 142 6.68 -5.12 -39.87
N GLY A 143 7.33 -6.25 -39.61
CA GLY A 143 8.70 -6.52 -40.07
C GLY A 143 9.78 -5.70 -39.35
N ALA A 144 9.47 -5.09 -38.20
CA ALA A 144 10.43 -4.40 -37.38
C ALA A 144 11.05 -5.35 -36.37
N ASP A 145 12.37 -5.54 -36.41
CA ASP A 145 13.11 -6.29 -35.42
C ASP A 145 13.70 -5.33 -34.39
N PRO A 146 13.17 -5.31 -33.14
CA PRO A 146 13.63 -4.37 -32.12
C PRO A 146 15.10 -4.55 -31.73
N VAL A 147 15.71 -5.69 -32.03
CA VAL A 147 17.14 -5.95 -31.79
C VAL A 147 17.99 -5.31 -32.91
N GLN A 148 17.54 -5.38 -34.16
CA GLN A 148 18.23 -4.76 -35.29
C GLN A 148 18.15 -3.22 -35.21
N ASP A 149 16.98 -2.67 -34.88
CA ASP A 149 16.80 -1.20 -34.73
C ASP A 149 17.68 -0.62 -33.60
N GLN A 150 17.83 -1.33 -32.48
CA GLN A 150 18.74 -0.89 -31.41
C GLN A 150 20.22 -0.99 -31.81
N GLN A 151 20.60 -2.02 -32.57
CA GLN A 151 21.97 -2.16 -33.08
C GLN A 151 22.30 -1.13 -34.16
N GLU A 152 21.36 -0.80 -35.05
CA GLU A 152 21.54 0.28 -36.04
C GLU A 152 21.61 1.68 -35.38
N LEU A 153 20.79 1.95 -34.35
CA LEU A 153 20.84 3.18 -33.57
C LEU A 153 22.14 3.32 -32.79
N ALA A 154 22.64 2.24 -32.21
CA ALA A 154 23.93 2.19 -31.52
C ALA A 154 25.10 2.40 -32.50
N ALA A 155 25.04 1.78 -33.67
CA ALA A 155 26.05 1.94 -34.71
C ALA A 155 26.07 3.38 -35.29
N LYS A 156 24.89 3.98 -35.50
CA LYS A 156 24.78 5.42 -35.94
C LYS A 156 25.28 6.36 -34.85
N ALA A 157 25.03 6.11 -33.60
CA ALA A 157 25.53 6.91 -32.46
C ALA A 157 27.07 6.83 -32.33
N ALA A 158 27.66 5.66 -32.58
CA ALA A 158 29.12 5.47 -32.55
C ALA A 158 29.84 6.19 -33.70
N HIS A 159 29.19 6.40 -34.85
CA HIS A 159 29.75 7.13 -36.00
C HIS A 159 29.53 8.63 -35.94
N ALA A 160 28.75 9.14 -35.00
CA ALA A 160 28.42 10.56 -34.86
C ALA A 160 29.33 11.33 -33.87
N GLN A 161 30.46 10.75 -33.43
CA GLN A 161 31.43 11.50 -32.62
C GLN A 161 32.31 12.36 -33.55
N PRO A 162 32.28 13.70 -33.42
CA PRO A 162 33.17 14.58 -34.18
C PRO A 162 34.62 14.48 -33.67
N HIS A 163 35.55 14.47 -34.60
CA HIS A 163 36.98 14.60 -34.37
C HIS A 163 37.34 15.97 -33.78
#